data_76b1848c5e1ed53714bfb9f56dd7565c
#
_entry.id   76b1848c5e1ed53714bfb9f56dd7565c
#
_cell.length_a   1.000
_cell.length_b   1.000
_cell.length_c   1.000
_cell.angle_alpha   90.00
_cell.angle_beta   90.00
_cell.angle_gamma   90.00
#
_symmetry.space_group_name_H-M   'P 1'
#
loop_
_entity.id
_entity.type
_entity.pdbx_description
1 polymer ?
#
loop_
_entity_poly.entity_id
_entity_poly.type
_entity_poly.pdbx_seq_one_letter_code
_entity_poly.pdbx_strand_id
1 'polypeptide(L)'
;MTFPSSYQILPEYAVGTDQHGVKINFLEEDSWLDPEYLPLLKLGRDFRKELEPTTSIPSVSIFGYGIKTISSVSIRRDAAGKVEDVNYLSENTGDGSVLEQSAFLPGSEIHPVHQHHGSLFVDNDVKMRLKIELTRPY
;
A
#
# COMPACT_ATOMS: atom_id res chain seq x y z
N MET A 1 0.70 -15.63 -4.77
CA MET A 1 -0.49 -14.76 -4.53
C MET A 1 -1.60 -15.20 -5.49
N THR A 2 -2.65 -15.85 -4.96
CA THR A 2 -3.71 -16.49 -5.77
C THR A 2 -5.05 -15.74 -5.76
N PHE A 3 -5.15 -14.68 -4.95
CA PHE A 3 -6.37 -13.87 -4.83
C PHE A 3 -6.26 -12.58 -5.65
N PRO A 4 -7.30 -12.22 -6.45
CA PRO A 4 -7.32 -10.96 -7.22
C PRO A 4 -7.08 -9.72 -6.36
N SER A 5 -7.65 -9.67 -5.14
CA SER A 5 -7.49 -8.56 -4.20
C SER A 5 -6.03 -8.28 -3.83
N SER A 6 -5.16 -9.29 -3.84
CA SER A 6 -3.73 -9.09 -3.57
C SER A 6 -3.05 -8.19 -4.61
N TYR A 7 -3.55 -8.18 -5.85
CA TYR A 7 -3.02 -7.35 -6.93
C TYR A 7 -3.67 -5.96 -6.97
N GLN A 8 -4.90 -5.85 -6.45
CA GLN A 8 -5.61 -4.57 -6.35
C GLN A 8 -5.01 -3.63 -5.31
N ILE A 9 -4.32 -4.17 -4.30
CA ILE A 9 -3.66 -3.39 -3.23
C ILE A 9 -2.19 -3.10 -3.50
N LEU A 10 -1.62 -3.53 -4.63
CA LEU A 10 -0.24 -3.20 -4.99
C LEU A 10 -0.09 -1.68 -5.12
N PRO A 11 1.02 -1.11 -4.62
CA PRO A 11 1.26 0.33 -4.74
C PRO A 11 1.51 0.74 -6.19
N GLU A 12 1.11 1.95 -6.55
CA GLU A 12 1.32 2.56 -7.88
C GLU A 12 2.74 3.12 -8.06
N TYR A 13 3.56 3.05 -7.03
CA TYR A 13 4.94 3.51 -7.05
C TYR A 13 5.92 2.34 -6.90
N ALA A 14 7.15 2.54 -7.36
CA ALA A 14 8.16 1.51 -7.30
C ALA A 14 8.61 1.26 -5.85
N VAL A 15 8.30 0.08 -5.32
CA VAL A 15 8.73 -0.42 -4.00
C VAL A 15 9.72 -1.58 -4.12
N GLY A 16 9.97 -2.06 -5.33
CA GLY A 16 10.90 -3.13 -5.62
C GLY A 16 12.25 -2.63 -6.14
N THR A 17 13.27 -3.47 -5.97
CA THR A 17 14.57 -3.33 -6.64
C THR A 17 15.07 -4.70 -7.06
N ASP A 18 15.79 -4.79 -8.17
CA ASP A 18 16.52 -6.00 -8.55
C ASP A 18 17.95 -6.01 -7.96
N GLN A 19 18.70 -7.07 -8.24
CA GLN A 19 20.09 -7.24 -7.79
C GLN A 19 21.07 -6.18 -8.38
N HIS A 20 20.66 -5.41 -9.37
CA HIS A 20 21.41 -4.33 -9.98
C HIS A 20 20.97 -2.94 -9.50
N GLY A 21 19.99 -2.88 -8.57
CA GLY A 21 19.43 -1.64 -8.05
C GLY A 21 18.40 -0.99 -8.97
N VAL A 22 17.96 -1.68 -10.02
CA VAL A 22 16.88 -1.19 -10.90
C VAL A 22 15.57 -1.23 -10.14
N LYS A 23 14.85 -0.12 -10.12
CA LYS A 23 13.55 -0.01 -9.46
C LYS A 23 12.49 -0.81 -10.20
N ILE A 24 11.62 -1.47 -9.44
CA ILE A 24 10.52 -2.29 -9.95
C ILE A 24 9.21 -1.73 -9.41
N ASN A 25 8.28 -1.42 -10.31
CA ASN A 25 6.89 -1.18 -9.98
C ASN A 25 6.12 -2.49 -10.19
N PHE A 26 5.76 -3.14 -9.09
CA PHE A 26 5.08 -4.44 -9.12
C PHE A 26 3.69 -4.41 -9.76
N LEU A 27 3.04 -3.26 -9.80
CA LEU A 27 1.77 -3.12 -10.50
C LEU A 27 1.97 -3.02 -12.02
N GLU A 28 3.01 -2.32 -12.48
CA GLU A 28 3.21 -2.00 -13.90
C GLU A 28 4.07 -3.03 -14.65
N GLU A 29 4.91 -3.77 -13.95
CA GLU A 29 5.85 -4.71 -14.54
C GLU A 29 5.38 -6.16 -14.40
N ASP A 30 5.58 -6.97 -15.43
CA ASP A 30 5.20 -8.39 -15.45
C ASP A 30 6.33 -9.32 -15.01
N SER A 31 7.57 -8.84 -15.12
CA SER A 31 8.79 -9.66 -15.04
C SER A 31 9.05 -10.33 -13.69
N TRP A 32 8.35 -9.94 -12.63
CA TRP A 32 8.48 -10.51 -11.29
C TRP A 32 7.52 -11.66 -11.01
N LEU A 33 6.56 -11.92 -11.91
CA LEU A 33 5.44 -12.81 -11.69
C LEU A 33 5.49 -14.00 -12.65
N ASP A 34 5.12 -15.18 -12.15
CA ASP A 34 4.93 -16.34 -13.02
C ASP A 34 3.77 -16.09 -13.99
N PRO A 35 3.89 -16.54 -15.27
CA PRO A 35 2.90 -16.26 -16.32
C PRO A 35 1.47 -16.65 -15.99
N GLU A 36 1.27 -17.68 -15.17
CA GLU A 36 -0.06 -18.14 -14.76
C GLU A 36 -0.85 -17.10 -13.94
N TYR A 37 -0.16 -16.14 -13.28
CA TYR A 37 -0.78 -15.09 -12.46
C TYR A 37 -0.95 -13.75 -13.19
N LEU A 38 -0.44 -13.61 -14.41
CA LEU A 38 -0.58 -12.36 -15.18
C LEU A 38 -2.05 -11.92 -15.38
N PRO A 39 -3.04 -12.83 -15.56
CA PRO A 39 -4.43 -12.41 -15.60
C PRO A 39 -4.91 -11.70 -14.31
N LEU A 40 -4.40 -12.11 -13.15
CA LEU A 40 -4.74 -11.48 -11.86
C LEU A 40 -4.10 -10.10 -11.73
N LEU A 41 -2.85 -9.95 -12.17
CA LEU A 41 -2.18 -8.65 -12.22
C LEU A 41 -2.93 -7.69 -13.15
N LYS A 42 -3.39 -8.17 -14.30
CA LYS A 42 -4.22 -7.38 -15.21
C LYS A 42 -5.51 -6.90 -14.53
N LEU A 43 -6.20 -7.75 -13.78
CA LEU A 43 -7.38 -7.35 -13.01
C LEU A 43 -7.05 -6.27 -11.96
N GLY A 44 -5.88 -6.33 -11.32
CA GLY A 44 -5.40 -5.29 -10.42
C GLY A 44 -5.22 -3.95 -11.13
N ARG A 45 -4.57 -3.94 -12.29
CA ARG A 45 -4.38 -2.75 -13.14
C ARG A 45 -5.71 -2.16 -13.62
N ASP A 46 -6.61 -3.01 -14.08
CA ASP A 46 -7.93 -2.57 -14.58
C ASP A 46 -8.74 -1.94 -13.42
N PHE A 47 -8.74 -2.56 -12.24
CA PHE A 47 -9.36 -2.00 -11.05
C PHE A 47 -8.79 -0.62 -10.68
N ARG A 48 -7.46 -0.45 -10.73
CA ARG A 48 -6.82 0.85 -10.45
C ARG A 48 -7.23 1.94 -11.42
N LYS A 49 -7.43 1.62 -12.70
CA LYS A 49 -7.89 2.58 -13.71
C LYS A 49 -9.33 3.05 -13.49
N GLU A 50 -10.15 2.22 -12.82
CA GLU A 50 -11.53 2.57 -12.47
C GLU A 50 -11.62 3.46 -11.23
N LEU A 51 -10.57 3.48 -10.39
CA LEU A 51 -10.52 4.33 -9.21
C LEU A 51 -10.15 5.76 -9.57
N GLU A 52 -11.00 6.69 -9.13
CA GLU A 52 -10.68 8.11 -9.22
C GLU A 52 -9.51 8.43 -8.26
N PRO A 53 -8.53 9.23 -8.70
CA PRO A 53 -7.36 9.56 -7.88
C PRO A 53 -7.71 10.48 -6.70
N THR A 54 -8.88 11.10 -6.74
CA THR A 54 -9.39 12.02 -5.71
C THR A 54 -10.87 11.78 -5.49
N THR A 55 -11.41 12.32 -4.40
CA THR A 55 -12.86 12.31 -4.13
C THR A 55 -13.39 13.74 -4.05
N SER A 56 -14.61 13.96 -4.53
CA SER A 56 -15.37 15.19 -4.29
C SER A 56 -16.07 15.20 -2.92
N ILE A 57 -16.07 14.07 -2.22
CA ILE A 57 -16.67 13.96 -0.90
C ILE A 57 -15.64 14.42 0.14
N PRO A 58 -16.02 15.34 1.06
CA PRO A 58 -15.17 15.71 2.18
C PRO A 58 -14.73 14.46 2.95
N SER A 59 -13.44 14.25 3.06
CA SER A 59 -12.87 13.01 3.59
C SER A 59 -11.76 13.29 4.60
N VAL A 60 -11.64 12.43 5.60
CA VAL A 60 -10.52 12.42 6.56
C VAL A 60 -9.84 11.06 6.48
N SER A 61 -8.55 11.06 6.19
CA SER A 61 -7.71 9.84 6.21
C SER A 61 -7.10 9.69 7.60
N ILE A 62 -7.53 8.67 8.34
CA ILE A 62 -6.98 8.32 9.66
C ILE A 62 -6.07 7.11 9.48
N PHE A 63 -4.81 7.22 9.86
CA PHE A 63 -3.83 6.16 9.66
C PHE A 63 -2.75 6.13 10.74
N GLY A 64 -2.12 4.95 10.89
CA GLY A 64 -1.00 4.77 11.80
C GLY A 64 0.34 5.14 11.17
N TYR A 65 1.27 5.66 12.00
CA TYR A 65 2.62 6.03 11.55
C TYR A 65 3.70 5.61 12.55
N GLY A 66 4.96 5.68 12.09
CA GLY A 66 6.14 5.50 12.94
C GLY A 66 6.38 4.06 13.41
N ILE A 67 5.62 3.09 12.90
CA ILE A 67 5.78 1.67 13.23
C ILE A 67 6.55 0.97 12.12
N LYS A 68 7.36 -0.02 12.51
CA LYS A 68 8.15 -0.82 11.57
C LYS A 68 7.24 -1.54 10.57
N THR A 69 7.35 -1.14 9.30
CA THR A 69 6.51 -1.61 8.19
C THR A 69 7.41 -1.99 7.02
N ILE A 70 7.05 -3.00 6.24
CA ILE A 70 7.80 -3.35 5.03
C ILE A 70 7.71 -2.18 4.05
N SER A 71 8.86 -1.56 3.77
CA SER A 71 8.98 -0.36 2.92
C SER A 71 9.46 -0.66 1.52
N SER A 72 10.22 -1.76 1.34
CA SER A 72 10.68 -2.17 0.03
C SER A 72 10.95 -3.67 -0.07
N VAL A 73 11.02 -4.14 -1.30
CA VAL A 73 11.27 -5.54 -1.64
C VAL A 73 12.43 -5.60 -2.62
N SER A 74 13.47 -6.38 -2.34
CA SER A 74 14.51 -6.67 -3.33
C SER A 74 14.34 -8.09 -3.87
N ILE A 75 14.40 -8.22 -5.20
CA ILE A 75 14.33 -9.51 -5.88
C ILE A 75 15.68 -9.84 -6.52
N ARG A 76 16.08 -11.10 -6.40
CA ARG A 76 17.23 -11.63 -7.12
C ARG A 76 16.75 -12.62 -8.17
N ARG A 77 17.31 -12.51 -9.39
CA ARG A 77 16.99 -13.38 -10.51
C ARG A 77 18.14 -14.29 -10.82
N ASP A 78 17.84 -15.49 -11.27
CA ASP A 78 18.83 -16.43 -11.84
C ASP A 78 19.26 -16.00 -13.26
N ALA A 79 20.16 -16.77 -13.86
CA ALA A 79 20.66 -16.54 -15.21
C ALA A 79 19.56 -16.66 -16.31
N ALA A 80 18.43 -17.31 -16.01
CA ALA A 80 17.27 -17.42 -16.90
C ALA A 80 16.25 -16.28 -16.70
N GLY A 81 16.52 -15.35 -15.75
CA GLY A 81 15.66 -14.22 -15.43
C GLY A 81 14.52 -14.55 -14.45
N LYS A 82 14.45 -15.78 -13.94
CA LYS A 82 13.44 -16.19 -12.97
C LYS A 82 13.79 -15.67 -11.58
N VAL A 83 12.78 -15.24 -10.82
CA VAL A 83 12.96 -14.82 -9.43
C VAL A 83 13.40 -16.02 -8.59
N GLU A 84 14.59 -15.91 -7.99
CA GLU A 84 15.23 -16.94 -7.16
C GLU A 84 15.11 -16.62 -5.67
N ASP A 85 15.17 -15.32 -5.31
CA ASP A 85 15.16 -14.88 -3.93
C ASP A 85 14.41 -13.55 -3.77
N VAL A 86 13.76 -13.38 -2.61
CA VAL A 86 12.99 -12.19 -2.27
C VAL A 86 13.35 -11.77 -0.85
N ASN A 87 13.86 -10.55 -0.69
CA ASN A 87 14.19 -9.96 0.59
C ASN A 87 13.32 -8.74 0.88
N TYR A 88 12.96 -8.56 2.15
CA TYR A 88 12.12 -7.47 2.61
C TYR A 88 12.92 -6.52 3.50
N LEU A 89 12.85 -5.23 3.18
CA LEU A 89 13.34 -4.16 4.05
C LEU A 89 12.16 -3.54 4.80
N SER A 90 12.36 -3.27 6.07
CA SER A 90 11.33 -2.61 6.91
C SER A 90 11.90 -1.34 7.52
N GLU A 91 11.10 -0.29 7.53
CA GLU A 91 11.40 1.02 8.12
C GLU A 91 10.24 1.49 9.00
N ASN A 92 10.49 2.49 9.86
CA ASN A 92 9.45 3.05 10.71
C ASN A 92 8.61 4.10 9.96
N THR A 93 7.99 3.67 8.86
CA THR A 93 7.28 4.53 7.90
C THR A 93 5.84 4.07 7.64
N GLY A 94 5.21 3.45 8.61
CA GLY A 94 3.84 2.99 8.51
C GLY A 94 3.25 2.55 9.85
N ASP A 95 2.24 1.69 9.81
CA ASP A 95 1.49 1.20 10.96
C ASP A 95 1.69 -0.29 11.25
N GLY A 96 2.72 -0.90 10.66
CA GLY A 96 3.00 -2.33 10.72
C GLY A 96 2.38 -3.14 9.57
N SER A 97 1.47 -2.57 8.81
CA SER A 97 0.80 -3.21 7.67
C SER A 97 0.79 -2.33 6.43
N VAL A 98 0.52 -1.05 6.58
CA VAL A 98 0.37 -0.08 5.50
C VAL A 98 1.40 1.03 5.68
N LEU A 99 2.08 1.40 4.58
CA LEU A 99 3.00 2.54 4.55
C LEU A 99 2.22 3.85 4.60
N GLU A 100 2.76 4.85 5.29
CA GLU A 100 2.18 6.20 5.40
C GLU A 100 1.81 6.78 4.03
N GLN A 101 2.71 6.65 3.05
CA GLN A 101 2.50 7.17 1.69
C GLN A 101 1.35 6.49 0.92
N SER A 102 0.88 5.30 1.38
CA SER A 102 -0.26 4.58 0.80
C SER A 102 -1.56 4.77 1.61
N ALA A 103 -1.48 5.45 2.74
CA ALA A 103 -2.54 5.44 3.74
C ALA A 103 -3.53 6.59 3.62
N PHE A 104 -3.27 7.59 2.78
CA PHE A 104 -4.15 8.74 2.64
C PHE A 104 -4.57 8.99 1.20
N LEU A 105 -5.78 9.50 1.06
CA LEU A 105 -6.34 9.91 -0.22
C LEU A 105 -5.91 11.35 -0.52
N PRO A 106 -5.36 11.65 -1.72
CA PRO A 106 -5.04 13.01 -2.11
C PRO A 106 -6.23 13.97 -1.98
N GLY A 107 -6.01 15.10 -1.30
CA GLY A 107 -7.07 16.08 -1.03
C GLY A 107 -7.90 15.83 0.22
N SER A 108 -7.73 14.70 0.91
CA SER A 108 -8.35 14.48 2.22
C SER A 108 -7.61 15.26 3.33
N GLU A 109 -8.34 15.61 4.38
CA GLU A 109 -7.72 16.00 5.64
C GLU A 109 -7.00 14.78 6.23
N ILE A 110 -5.78 14.95 6.78
CA ILE A 110 -5.01 13.84 7.34
C ILE A 110 -5.03 13.87 8.87
N HIS A 111 -5.18 12.71 9.51
CA HIS A 111 -5.14 12.52 10.95
C HIS A 111 -4.23 11.32 11.30
N PRO A 112 -2.91 11.52 11.36
CA PRO A 112 -1.97 10.45 11.69
C PRO A 112 -1.96 10.20 13.20
N VAL A 113 -1.87 8.91 13.60
CA VAL A 113 -1.75 8.48 14.99
C VAL A 113 -0.59 7.49 15.13
N HIS A 114 0.17 7.56 16.23
CA HIS A 114 1.26 6.61 16.47
C HIS A 114 0.68 5.29 17.00
N GLN A 115 0.13 4.47 16.09
CA GLN A 115 -0.58 3.24 16.45
C GLN A 115 -0.44 2.17 15.38
N HIS A 116 -0.48 0.90 15.79
CA HIS A 116 -0.54 -0.25 14.87
C HIS A 116 -1.86 -0.32 14.12
N HIS A 117 -1.83 -0.81 12.88
CA HIS A 117 -2.98 -0.97 11.99
C HIS A 117 -4.20 -1.62 12.68
N GLY A 118 -3.98 -2.77 13.29
CA GLY A 118 -5.04 -3.52 13.97
C GLY A 118 -5.58 -2.87 15.25
N SER A 119 -4.96 -1.79 15.73
CA SER A 119 -5.34 -1.10 16.96
C SER A 119 -5.93 0.29 16.72
N LEU A 120 -6.01 0.75 15.48
CA LEU A 120 -6.52 2.10 15.15
C LEU A 120 -7.94 2.32 15.69
N PHE A 121 -8.84 1.36 15.51
CA PHE A 121 -10.25 1.50 15.93
C PHE A 121 -10.47 1.46 17.46
N VAL A 122 -9.49 1.02 18.24
CA VAL A 122 -9.55 1.06 19.73
C VAL A 122 -8.82 2.26 20.31
N ASP A 123 -8.05 2.98 19.51
CA ASP A 123 -7.32 4.16 19.91
C ASP A 123 -8.24 5.32 20.31
N ASN A 124 -7.90 6.03 21.38
CA ASN A 124 -8.77 7.08 21.91
C ASN A 124 -8.74 8.35 21.07
N ASP A 125 -7.61 8.67 20.43
CA ASP A 125 -7.49 9.82 19.54
C ASP A 125 -8.34 9.59 18.27
N VAL A 126 -8.25 8.38 17.68
CA VAL A 126 -9.11 7.97 16.56
C VAL A 126 -10.60 8.06 16.93
N LYS A 127 -11.00 7.54 18.10
CA LYS A 127 -12.38 7.63 18.57
C LYS A 127 -12.87 9.06 18.77
N MET A 128 -11.99 9.92 19.30
CA MET A 128 -12.30 11.34 19.48
C MET A 128 -12.49 12.02 18.12
N ARG A 129 -11.60 11.75 17.17
CA ARG A 129 -11.69 12.30 15.80
C ARG A 129 -12.99 11.84 15.13
N LEU A 130 -13.31 10.57 15.18
CA LEU A 130 -14.56 10.03 14.62
C LEU A 130 -15.79 10.69 15.25
N LYS A 131 -15.80 10.89 16.58
CA LYS A 131 -16.88 11.58 17.26
C LYS A 131 -17.07 13.01 16.73
N ILE A 132 -15.98 13.76 16.56
CA ILE A 132 -16.00 15.12 16.02
C ILE A 132 -16.61 15.11 14.60
N GLU A 133 -16.14 14.23 13.73
CA GLU A 133 -16.63 14.18 12.34
C GLU A 133 -18.12 13.80 12.26
N LEU A 134 -18.56 12.84 13.06
CA LEU A 134 -19.97 12.40 13.08
C LEU A 134 -20.93 13.40 13.73
N THR A 135 -20.43 14.38 14.48
CA THR A 135 -21.25 15.39 15.17
C THR A 135 -21.15 16.78 14.56
N ARG A 136 -20.30 16.98 13.55
CA ARG A 136 -20.24 18.26 12.81
C ARG A 136 -21.59 18.54 12.14
N PRO A 137 -22.20 19.72 12.33
CA PRO A 137 -23.31 20.14 11.51
C PRO A 137 -22.82 20.37 10.08
N TYR A 138 -23.53 19.84 9.12
CA TYR A 138 -23.31 20.09 7.69
C TYR A 138 -23.93 21.43 7.29
#